data_dae0088674f3e8089e250b62dad89196
#
_entry.id   dae0088674f3e8089e250b62dad89196
#
_cell.length_a   1.000
_cell.length_b   1.000
_cell.length_c   1.000
_cell.angle_alpha   90.00
_cell.angle_beta   90.00
_cell.angle_gamma   90.00
#
_symmetry.space_group_name_H-M   'P 1'
#
loop_
_entity.id
_entity.type
_entity.pdbx_description
1 polymer ?
#
loop_
_entity_poly.entity_id
_entity_poly.type
_entity_poly.pdbx_seq_one_letter_code
_entity_poly.pdbx_strand_id
1 'polypeptide(L)'
;KVVLNETDKAYIDIHDNLTFLEDSSFIWTSEKDGFNHIYQYSKEGKLMNQVTKGNWEVTNFYGVNEKTKTVYYQSVEDGSINRTIYSIKLNGTNKKRLTNDSGTNSASFSKNLDYFINTFSDADTPPIYTLHNGNGELLKEVLNNNNLSNKLGSYNLSEKEFFTLTTKNGDFNAWI
;
A
#
# COMPACT_ATOMS: atom_id res chain seq x y z
N LYS A 1 0.29 28.31 14.96
CA LYS A 1 1.39 28.39 13.96
C LYS A 1 1.15 27.30 12.91
N VAL A 2 1.10 27.65 11.63
CA VAL A 2 1.09 26.67 10.52
C VAL A 2 2.52 26.17 10.35
N VAL A 3 2.73 24.85 10.33
CA VAL A 3 4.06 24.21 10.15
C VAL A 3 4.22 23.61 8.77
N LEU A 4 3.12 23.22 8.10
CA LEU A 4 3.09 22.75 6.73
C LEU A 4 1.86 23.36 6.05
N ASN A 5 2.03 23.86 4.84
CA ASN A 5 0.96 24.27 3.95
C ASN A 5 1.23 23.67 2.58
N GLU A 6 0.24 23.02 2.01
CA GLU A 6 0.31 22.36 0.72
C GLU A 6 -0.71 22.99 -0.21
N THR A 7 -0.30 23.28 -1.43
CA THR A 7 -1.15 23.85 -2.47
C THR A 7 -0.83 23.22 -3.80
N ASP A 8 -1.86 22.98 -4.61
CA ASP A 8 -1.72 22.52 -5.98
C ASP A 8 -2.67 23.34 -6.89
N LYS A 9 -2.36 23.38 -8.18
CA LYS A 9 -3.16 24.10 -9.17
C LYS A 9 -4.47 23.39 -9.51
N ALA A 10 -4.49 22.05 -9.36
CA ALA A 10 -5.65 21.22 -9.68
C ALA A 10 -6.43 20.89 -8.39
N TYR A 11 -5.94 19.96 -7.60
CA TYR A 11 -6.63 19.45 -6.44
C TYR A 11 -5.65 18.85 -5.43
N ILE A 12 -6.00 18.83 -4.16
CA ILE A 12 -5.29 18.10 -3.09
C ILE A 12 -6.33 17.29 -2.34
N ASP A 13 -6.14 15.97 -2.28
CA ASP A 13 -6.95 15.10 -1.46
C ASP A 13 -6.68 15.33 0.03
N ILE A 14 -7.77 15.42 0.80
CA ILE A 14 -7.69 15.52 2.26
C ILE A 14 -7.54 14.11 2.83
N HIS A 15 -6.54 13.90 3.68
CA HIS A 15 -6.26 12.62 4.32
C HIS A 15 -5.78 12.82 5.76
N ASP A 16 -5.82 11.73 6.56
CA ASP A 16 -5.45 11.72 7.98
C ASP A 16 -4.10 11.02 8.24
N ASN A 17 -3.19 11.00 7.25
CA ASN A 17 -1.90 10.30 7.35
C ASN A 17 -0.84 11.04 8.19
N LEU A 18 -1.22 12.08 8.94
CA LEU A 18 -0.31 12.78 9.86
C LEU A 18 0.07 11.86 11.02
N THR A 19 1.37 11.52 11.11
CA THR A 19 1.91 10.68 12.19
C THR A 19 3.13 11.35 12.79
N PHE A 20 3.06 11.72 14.08
CA PHE A 20 4.19 12.25 14.83
C PHE A 20 5.08 11.12 15.33
N LEU A 21 6.39 11.32 15.24
CA LEU A 21 7.42 10.39 15.72
C LEU A 21 7.98 10.85 17.07
N GLU A 22 8.66 9.94 17.80
CA GLU A 22 9.25 10.22 19.11
C GLU A 22 10.27 11.37 19.11
N ASP A 23 10.97 11.56 17.97
CA ASP A 23 11.92 12.68 17.80
C ASP A 23 11.26 14.01 17.42
N SER A 24 9.92 14.08 17.53
CA SER A 24 9.09 15.23 17.15
C SER A 24 9.06 15.55 15.65
N SER A 25 9.69 14.77 14.80
CA SER A 25 9.45 14.81 13.36
C SER A 25 8.07 14.21 13.04
N PHE A 26 7.56 14.41 11.83
CA PHE A 26 6.29 13.81 11.43
C PHE A 26 6.32 13.28 10.01
N ILE A 27 5.45 12.31 9.76
CA ILE A 27 5.17 11.74 8.45
C ILE A 27 3.95 12.41 7.86
N TRP A 28 4.02 12.69 6.57
CA TRP A 28 2.95 13.20 5.75
C TRP A 28 2.98 12.50 4.39
N THR A 29 1.83 12.27 3.77
CA THR A 29 1.74 11.82 2.38
C THR A 29 1.37 12.98 1.49
N SER A 30 1.87 13.02 0.26
CA SER A 30 1.68 14.14 -0.65
C SER A 30 1.89 13.73 -2.09
N GLU A 31 1.13 14.32 -3.00
CA GLU A 31 1.23 14.17 -4.46
C GLU A 31 2.15 15.22 -5.11
N LYS A 32 2.88 15.99 -4.34
CA LYS A 32 3.65 17.16 -4.80
C LYS A 32 4.71 16.88 -5.87
N ASP A 33 5.07 15.61 -6.11
CA ASP A 33 5.97 15.18 -7.18
C ASP A 33 5.24 14.42 -8.32
N GLY A 34 3.89 14.45 -8.32
CA GLY A 34 3.04 13.85 -9.35
C GLY A 34 2.40 12.53 -8.96
N PHE A 35 2.82 11.90 -7.87
CA PHE A 35 2.25 10.68 -7.30
C PHE A 35 2.19 10.80 -5.79
N ASN A 36 1.25 10.11 -5.16
CA ASN A 36 1.17 10.09 -3.69
C ASN A 36 2.34 9.32 -3.10
N HIS A 37 3.19 10.02 -2.34
CA HIS A 37 4.37 9.46 -1.68
C HIS A 37 4.47 9.86 -0.20
N ILE A 38 5.32 9.15 0.54
CA ILE A 38 5.55 9.33 1.97
C ILE A 38 6.75 10.25 2.16
N TYR A 39 6.57 11.28 3.00
CA TYR A 39 7.58 12.28 3.33
C TYR A 39 7.76 12.40 4.84
N GLN A 40 8.99 12.65 5.27
CA GLN A 40 9.32 13.00 6.65
C GLN A 40 9.66 14.48 6.76
N TYR A 41 9.06 15.15 7.74
CA TYR A 41 9.28 16.57 8.05
C TYR A 41 9.76 16.75 9.48
N SER A 42 10.57 17.79 9.71
CA SER A 42 10.91 18.23 11.07
C SER A 42 9.69 18.86 11.76
N LYS A 43 9.77 19.03 13.08
CA LYS A 43 8.73 19.72 13.88
C LYS A 43 8.46 21.16 13.44
N GLU A 44 9.40 21.79 12.72
CA GLU A 44 9.24 23.12 12.13
C GLU A 44 8.61 23.09 10.72
N GLY A 45 8.35 21.92 10.15
CA GLY A 45 7.79 21.73 8.81
C GLY A 45 8.82 21.73 7.69
N LYS A 46 10.12 21.58 8.01
CA LYS A 46 11.17 21.45 6.99
C LYS A 46 11.22 20.00 6.49
N LEU A 47 11.20 19.80 5.17
CA LEU A 47 11.38 18.48 4.56
C LEU A 47 12.73 17.88 4.97
N MET A 48 12.70 16.71 5.58
CA MET A 48 13.90 15.95 5.97
C MET A 48 14.22 14.88 4.93
N ASN A 49 13.21 14.13 4.49
CA ASN A 49 13.39 13.04 3.55
C ASN A 49 12.11 12.74 2.77
N GLN A 50 12.25 12.35 1.49
CA GLN A 50 11.23 11.66 0.74
C GLN A 50 11.47 10.15 0.89
N VAL A 51 10.58 9.47 1.60
CA VAL A 51 10.73 8.05 1.99
C VAL A 51 10.47 7.12 0.81
N THR A 52 9.39 7.40 0.05
CA THR A 52 9.03 6.65 -1.16
C THR A 52 9.08 7.55 -2.38
N LYS A 53 9.43 6.98 -3.54
CA LYS A 53 9.50 7.72 -4.82
C LYS A 53 9.37 6.77 -6.01
N GLY A 54 8.86 7.29 -7.13
CA GLY A 54 8.71 6.54 -8.39
C GLY A 54 7.49 6.99 -9.17
N ASN A 55 7.26 6.42 -10.35
CA ASN A 55 6.08 6.69 -11.18
C ASN A 55 4.92 5.76 -10.77
N TRP A 56 4.60 5.76 -9.50
CA TRP A 56 3.55 4.96 -8.85
C TRP A 56 3.15 5.63 -7.55
N GLU A 57 2.02 5.28 -7.00
CA GLU A 57 1.51 5.88 -5.78
C GLU A 57 1.45 4.93 -4.58
N VAL A 58 1.59 5.49 -3.40
CA VAL A 58 1.21 4.88 -2.14
C VAL A 58 -0.31 4.99 -2.01
N THR A 59 -0.98 3.85 -1.95
CA THR A 59 -2.44 3.78 -1.83
C THR A 59 -2.91 3.69 -0.38
N ASN A 60 -2.04 3.24 0.53
CA ASN A 60 -2.29 3.24 1.96
C ASN A 60 -0.99 3.35 2.76
N PHE A 61 -1.01 4.16 3.81
CA PHE A 61 0.08 4.28 4.78
C PHE A 61 -0.36 3.60 6.09
N TYR A 62 0.38 2.56 6.51
CA TYR A 62 0.03 1.77 7.69
C TYR A 62 0.71 2.23 8.98
N GLY A 63 1.85 2.91 8.86
CA GLY A 63 2.55 3.46 10.02
C GLY A 63 4.07 3.28 9.98
N VAL A 64 4.71 3.68 11.07
CA VAL A 64 6.16 3.60 11.28
C VAL A 64 6.46 2.82 12.54
N ASN A 65 7.24 1.74 12.41
CA ASN A 65 7.87 1.11 13.56
C ASN A 65 9.13 1.92 13.91
N GLU A 66 9.05 2.74 14.95
CA GLU A 66 10.12 3.67 15.30
C GLU A 66 11.36 2.97 15.85
N LYS A 67 11.21 1.80 16.50
CA LYS A 67 12.35 1.01 17.01
C LYS A 67 13.24 0.52 15.88
N THR A 68 12.63 0.07 14.77
CA THR A 68 13.35 -0.45 13.61
C THR A 68 13.53 0.60 12.51
N LYS A 69 12.94 1.80 12.68
CA LYS A 69 12.87 2.87 11.66
C LYS A 69 12.32 2.35 10.33
N THR A 70 11.25 1.55 10.40
CA THR A 70 10.63 0.90 9.24
C THR A 70 9.22 1.45 9.01
N VAL A 71 8.97 1.88 7.80
CA VAL A 71 7.68 2.36 7.30
C VAL A 71 6.97 1.24 6.56
N TYR A 72 5.66 1.07 6.80
CA TYR A 72 4.82 0.09 6.13
C TYR A 72 3.75 0.78 5.29
N TYR A 73 3.58 0.32 4.06
CA TYR A 73 2.64 0.94 3.12
C TYR A 73 2.13 -0.05 2.07
N GLN A 74 1.07 0.31 1.39
CA GLN A 74 0.55 -0.36 0.20
C GLN A 74 0.82 0.53 -1.01
N SER A 75 1.13 -0.06 -2.15
CA SER A 75 1.30 0.70 -3.40
C SER A 75 0.86 -0.07 -4.63
N VAL A 76 0.79 0.66 -5.76
CA VAL A 76 0.55 0.14 -7.11
C VAL A 76 1.83 -0.05 -7.92
N GLU A 77 2.97 -0.15 -7.27
CA GLU A 77 4.29 -0.26 -7.92
C GLU A 77 4.37 -1.47 -8.88
N ASP A 78 3.68 -2.57 -8.56
CA ASP A 78 3.62 -3.78 -9.38
C ASP A 78 2.52 -3.74 -10.47
N GLY A 79 2.05 -2.56 -10.82
CA GLY A 79 1.00 -2.34 -11.79
C GLY A 79 -0.27 -1.77 -11.18
N SER A 80 -0.97 -0.93 -11.94
CA SER A 80 -2.11 -0.13 -11.47
C SER A 80 -3.31 -0.95 -10.99
N ILE A 81 -3.43 -2.21 -11.42
CA ILE A 81 -4.50 -3.13 -11.00
C ILE A 81 -4.12 -3.97 -9.77
N ASN A 82 -2.87 -3.88 -9.31
CA ASN A 82 -2.37 -4.63 -8.15
C ASN A 82 -2.27 -3.71 -6.92
N ARG A 83 -2.42 -4.30 -5.76
CA ARG A 83 -2.16 -3.67 -4.46
C ARG A 83 -1.22 -4.58 -3.69
N THR A 84 -0.01 -4.11 -3.42
CA THR A 84 1.05 -4.89 -2.78
C THR A 84 1.52 -4.19 -1.51
N ILE A 85 1.83 -4.96 -0.47
CA ILE A 85 2.34 -4.44 0.80
C ILE A 85 3.86 -4.40 0.77
N TYR A 86 4.41 -3.28 1.20
CA TYR A 86 5.85 -3.04 1.29
C TYR A 86 6.28 -2.55 2.66
N SER A 87 7.54 -2.77 2.96
CA SER A 87 8.26 -2.05 3.99
C SER A 87 9.46 -1.32 3.39
N ILE A 88 9.84 -0.19 3.99
CA ILE A 88 11.03 0.59 3.63
C ILE A 88 11.60 1.26 4.88
N LYS A 89 12.90 1.47 4.93
CA LYS A 89 13.47 2.26 6.03
C LYS A 89 13.07 3.74 5.89
N LEU A 90 12.93 4.41 7.03
CA LEU A 90 12.53 5.83 7.09
C LEU A 90 13.46 6.74 6.25
N ASN A 91 14.71 6.33 6.04
CA ASN A 91 15.66 7.02 5.16
C ASN A 91 15.52 6.67 3.67
N GLY A 92 14.49 5.90 3.27
CA GLY A 92 14.23 5.50 1.89
C GLY A 92 15.08 4.33 1.37
N THR A 93 15.78 3.61 2.25
CA THR A 93 16.59 2.44 1.87
C THR A 93 15.92 1.12 2.26
N ASN A 94 16.48 -0.01 1.81
CA ASN A 94 16.05 -1.35 2.19
C ASN A 94 14.56 -1.61 1.97
N LYS A 95 14.03 -1.16 0.83
CA LYS A 95 12.66 -1.47 0.42
C LYS A 95 12.52 -2.99 0.25
N LYS A 96 11.45 -3.53 0.81
CA LYS A 96 11.11 -4.95 0.74
C LYS A 96 9.63 -5.13 0.42
N ARG A 97 9.33 -5.99 -0.52
CA ARG A 97 7.98 -6.50 -0.78
C ARG A 97 7.62 -7.53 0.29
N LEU A 98 6.44 -7.41 0.91
CA LEU A 98 5.99 -8.27 2.01
C LEU A 98 4.93 -9.29 1.57
N THR A 99 4.23 -9.05 0.45
CA THR A 99 3.23 -9.96 -0.12
C THR A 99 3.59 -10.31 -1.55
N ASN A 100 3.35 -11.55 -1.97
CA ASN A 100 3.83 -12.08 -3.25
C ASN A 100 2.74 -12.23 -4.32
N ASP A 101 1.47 -12.31 -3.93
CA ASP A 101 0.38 -12.59 -4.86
C ASP A 101 0.01 -11.35 -5.68
N SER A 102 -0.19 -11.54 -6.99
CA SER A 102 -0.77 -10.52 -7.87
C SER A 102 -2.26 -10.42 -7.60
N GLY A 103 -2.76 -9.20 -7.44
CA GLY A 103 -4.14 -8.93 -7.05
C GLY A 103 -4.18 -7.83 -5.99
N THR A 104 -5.17 -7.88 -5.12
CA THR A 104 -5.35 -6.90 -4.05
C THR A 104 -4.92 -7.49 -2.71
N ASN A 105 -3.84 -6.97 -2.15
CA ASN A 105 -3.40 -7.24 -0.79
C ASN A 105 -3.69 -6.02 0.07
N SER A 106 -4.31 -6.21 1.24
CA SER A 106 -4.48 -5.17 2.25
C SER A 106 -4.05 -5.70 3.61
N ALA A 107 -3.49 -4.84 4.46
CA ALA A 107 -2.96 -5.27 5.74
C ALA A 107 -3.67 -4.60 6.92
N SER A 108 -3.92 -5.38 7.97
CA SER A 108 -4.29 -4.88 9.29
C SER A 108 -3.13 -5.16 10.24
N PHE A 109 -2.41 -4.12 10.64
CA PHE A 109 -1.24 -4.24 11.49
C PHE A 109 -1.58 -4.24 12.98
N SER A 110 -0.77 -4.95 13.77
CA SER A 110 -0.74 -4.81 15.23
C SER A 110 -0.24 -3.40 15.60
N LYS A 111 -0.57 -2.94 16.82
CA LYS A 111 -0.24 -1.58 17.30
C LYS A 111 1.25 -1.22 17.18
N ASN A 112 2.13 -2.20 17.38
CA ASN A 112 3.59 -2.05 17.30
C ASN A 112 4.19 -2.42 15.94
N LEU A 113 3.34 -2.77 14.96
CA LEU A 113 3.73 -3.16 13.59
C LEU A 113 4.64 -4.41 13.52
N ASP A 114 4.63 -5.27 14.55
CA ASP A 114 5.41 -6.50 14.57
C ASP A 114 4.72 -7.63 13.80
N TYR A 115 3.39 -7.55 13.63
CA TYR A 115 2.56 -8.52 12.93
C TYR A 115 1.51 -7.82 12.08
N PHE A 116 1.05 -8.50 11.02
CA PHE A 116 -0.12 -8.08 10.27
C PHE A 116 -0.93 -9.26 9.75
N ILE A 117 -2.24 -9.03 9.61
CA ILE A 117 -3.12 -9.91 8.84
C ILE A 117 -3.19 -9.33 7.44
N ASN A 118 -2.76 -10.10 6.45
CA ASN A 118 -2.99 -9.80 5.04
C ASN A 118 -4.35 -10.34 4.62
N THR A 119 -5.14 -9.53 3.94
CA THR A 119 -6.31 -9.96 3.19
C THR A 119 -5.95 -9.90 1.72
N PHE A 120 -5.90 -11.04 1.09
CA PHE A 120 -5.65 -11.17 -0.35
C PHE A 120 -6.93 -11.56 -1.08
N SER A 121 -7.17 -10.97 -2.23
CA SER A 121 -8.15 -11.41 -3.23
C SER A 121 -7.76 -10.94 -4.62
N ASP A 122 -8.25 -11.64 -5.63
CA ASP A 122 -8.21 -11.20 -7.02
C ASP A 122 -9.60 -11.37 -7.67
N ALA A 123 -9.65 -11.31 -9.00
CA ALA A 123 -10.90 -11.38 -9.74
C ALA A 123 -11.66 -12.71 -9.55
N ASP A 124 -10.93 -13.80 -9.32
CA ASP A 124 -11.45 -15.16 -9.31
C ASP A 124 -11.22 -15.87 -7.97
N THR A 125 -10.43 -15.24 -7.08
CA THR A 125 -10.07 -15.78 -5.77
C THR A 125 -10.84 -15.05 -4.65
N PRO A 126 -11.72 -15.73 -3.91
CA PRO A 126 -12.33 -15.19 -2.70
C PRO A 126 -11.28 -14.76 -1.67
N PRO A 127 -11.60 -13.81 -0.75
CA PRO A 127 -10.64 -13.32 0.21
C PRO A 127 -9.96 -14.43 1.03
N ILE A 128 -8.62 -14.41 1.04
CA ILE A 128 -7.76 -15.27 1.84
C ILE A 128 -7.12 -14.41 2.94
N TYR A 129 -7.12 -14.91 4.17
CA TYR A 129 -6.58 -14.21 5.33
C TYR A 129 -5.36 -14.94 5.86
N THR A 130 -4.23 -14.27 5.93
CA THR A 130 -2.96 -14.82 6.39
C THR A 130 -2.33 -13.93 7.44
N LEU A 131 -1.74 -14.54 8.48
CA LEU A 131 -0.97 -13.86 9.51
C LEU A 131 0.51 -13.86 9.13
N HIS A 132 1.12 -12.69 9.18
CA HIS A 132 2.54 -12.48 8.89
C HIS A 132 3.22 -11.75 10.06
N ASN A 133 4.54 -11.93 10.19
CA ASN A 133 5.35 -11.02 10.99
C ASN A 133 5.68 -9.74 10.19
N GLY A 134 6.22 -8.71 10.87
CA GLY A 134 6.57 -7.44 10.24
C GLY A 134 7.64 -7.53 9.13
N ASN A 135 8.31 -8.67 8.99
CA ASN A 135 9.24 -8.93 7.89
C ASN A 135 8.56 -9.59 6.68
N GLY A 136 7.24 -9.84 6.74
CA GLY A 136 6.49 -10.47 5.67
C GLY A 136 6.55 -11.99 5.65
N GLU A 137 7.14 -12.63 6.68
CA GLU A 137 7.15 -14.09 6.78
C GLU A 137 5.77 -14.59 7.18
N LEU A 138 5.23 -15.54 6.40
CA LEU A 138 3.95 -16.19 6.68
C LEU A 138 4.07 -17.03 7.95
N LEU A 139 3.23 -16.74 8.94
CA LEU A 139 3.16 -17.48 10.19
C LEU A 139 2.00 -18.48 10.19
N LYS A 140 0.86 -18.08 9.62
CA LYS A 140 -0.35 -18.90 9.63
C LYS A 140 -1.33 -18.46 8.54
N GLU A 141 -1.94 -19.43 7.87
CA GLU A 141 -3.18 -19.22 7.15
C GLU A 141 -4.33 -19.20 8.17
N VAL A 142 -5.08 -18.10 8.20
CA VAL A 142 -6.19 -17.89 9.14
C VAL A 142 -7.49 -18.39 8.54
N LEU A 143 -7.75 -18.05 7.26
CA LEU A 143 -8.92 -18.47 6.51
C LEU A 143 -8.60 -18.45 5.01
N ASN A 144 -8.87 -19.54 4.31
CA ASN A 144 -8.63 -19.65 2.86
C ASN A 144 -9.91 -19.61 2.00
N ASN A 145 -11.08 -19.69 2.61
CA ASN A 145 -12.38 -19.72 1.91
C ASN A 145 -12.53 -20.82 0.82
N ASN A 146 -11.80 -21.94 0.94
CA ASN A 146 -11.85 -23.03 -0.03
C ASN A 146 -13.26 -23.57 -0.26
N ASN A 147 -14.10 -23.62 0.79
CA ASN A 147 -15.48 -24.03 0.65
C ASN A 147 -16.29 -23.08 -0.25
N LEU A 148 -16.03 -21.78 -0.18
CA LEU A 148 -16.64 -20.80 -1.06
C LEU A 148 -16.12 -20.94 -2.49
N SER A 149 -14.80 -21.08 -2.69
CA SER A 149 -14.20 -21.34 -4.00
C SER A 149 -14.78 -22.58 -4.67
N ASN A 150 -14.89 -23.70 -3.94
CA ASN A 150 -15.49 -24.94 -4.42
C ASN A 150 -16.96 -24.75 -4.81
N LYS A 151 -17.70 -23.98 -4.01
CA LYS A 151 -19.10 -23.69 -4.31
C LYS A 151 -19.24 -22.81 -5.57
N LEU A 152 -18.41 -21.77 -5.70
CA LEU A 152 -18.39 -20.92 -6.88
C LEU A 152 -18.02 -21.71 -8.14
N GLY A 153 -17.05 -22.62 -8.05
CA GLY A 153 -16.66 -23.51 -9.15
C GLY A 153 -17.77 -24.49 -9.60
N SER A 154 -18.84 -24.69 -8.79
CA SER A 154 -20.02 -25.46 -9.20
C SER A 154 -21.02 -24.67 -10.06
N TYR A 155 -20.85 -23.34 -10.15
CA TYR A 155 -21.62 -22.49 -11.05
C TYR A 155 -20.81 -22.27 -12.33
N ASN A 156 -21.49 -22.17 -13.44
CA ASN A 156 -20.85 -21.87 -14.72
C ASN A 156 -20.62 -20.35 -14.84
N LEU A 157 -19.71 -19.84 -14.02
CA LEU A 157 -19.29 -18.44 -14.06
C LEU A 157 -18.19 -18.28 -15.11
N SER A 158 -18.28 -17.23 -15.90
CA SER A 158 -17.19 -16.86 -16.78
C SER A 158 -16.03 -16.29 -15.97
N GLU A 159 -14.79 -16.72 -16.27
CA GLU A 159 -13.59 -16.09 -15.74
C GLU A 159 -13.47 -14.67 -16.30
N LYS A 160 -12.93 -13.76 -15.50
CA LYS A 160 -12.65 -12.38 -15.96
C LYS A 160 -11.37 -12.38 -16.79
N GLU A 161 -11.47 -11.92 -18.01
CA GLU A 161 -10.34 -11.78 -18.91
C GLU A 161 -9.83 -10.33 -18.85
N PHE A 162 -8.58 -10.14 -18.40
CA PHE A 162 -7.93 -8.83 -18.36
C PHE A 162 -7.14 -8.60 -19.62
N PHE A 163 -7.26 -7.40 -20.20
CA PHE A 163 -6.52 -7.00 -21.37
C PHE A 163 -6.16 -5.51 -21.35
N THR A 164 -5.24 -5.12 -22.22
CA THR A 164 -4.88 -3.73 -22.43
C THR A 164 -5.64 -3.17 -23.62
N LEU A 165 -6.42 -2.13 -23.43
CA LEU A 165 -7.07 -1.37 -24.49
C LEU A 165 -6.15 -0.23 -24.93
N THR A 166 -5.50 -0.38 -26.10
CA THR A 166 -4.67 0.69 -26.67
C THR A 166 -5.51 1.68 -27.45
N THR A 167 -5.38 2.96 -27.10
CA THR A 167 -6.09 4.07 -27.76
C THR A 167 -5.12 5.18 -28.14
N LYS A 168 -5.59 6.16 -28.90
CA LYS A 168 -4.82 7.38 -29.21
C LYS A 168 -4.44 8.22 -27.98
N ASN A 169 -5.12 8.00 -26.84
CA ASN A 169 -4.89 8.72 -25.59
C ASN A 169 -4.04 7.91 -24.59
N GLY A 170 -3.56 6.71 -24.97
CA GLY A 170 -2.74 5.84 -24.14
C GLY A 170 -3.35 4.44 -23.98
N ASP A 171 -2.69 3.64 -23.15
CA ASP A 171 -3.05 2.28 -22.82
C ASP A 171 -3.87 2.25 -21.52
N PHE A 172 -4.97 1.51 -21.54
CA PHE A 172 -5.88 1.37 -20.40
C PHE A 172 -6.05 -0.10 -20.03
N ASN A 173 -6.02 -0.41 -18.73
CA ASN A 173 -6.41 -1.73 -18.27
C ASN A 173 -7.92 -1.90 -18.41
N ALA A 174 -8.33 -3.01 -18.99
CA ALA A 174 -9.73 -3.35 -19.22
C ALA A 174 -9.99 -4.82 -18.84
N TRP A 175 -11.25 -5.18 -18.65
CA TRP A 175 -11.67 -6.56 -18.40
C TRP A 175 -13.04 -6.84 -19.04
N ILE A 176 -13.31 -8.10 -19.30
CA ILE A 176 -14.59 -8.61 -19.85
C ILE A 176 -15.01 -9.86 -19.08
#